data_6f4e4367e7bed9f5df0d4954f7f6ceb6
#
_entry.id   6f4e4367e7bed9f5df0d4954f7f6ceb6
#
_cell.length_a   1.000
_cell.length_b   1.000
_cell.length_c   1.000
_cell.angle_alpha   90.00
_cell.angle_beta   90.00
_cell.angle_gamma   90.00
#
_symmetry.space_group_name_H-M   'P 1'
#
loop_
_entity.id
_entity.type
_entity.pdbx_description
1 polymer ?
#
loop_
_entity_poly.entity_id
_entity_poly.type
_entity_poly.pdbx_seq_one_letter_code
_entity_poly.pdbx_strand_id
1 'polypeptide(L)'
;MLQEKYARVILESCLKVEKDQPLFISYDVERRDFVHIITRIALELGVKDIHYDASDPYLKHELLKELDVEELKKLTFWNKEMWNVYAKKDAAFLMLSSENPGLMADIDPDKMRELTKYALETRKEFDARRDKSELAWCIAAVPTKAWAKELFKEDSSEDKLWDKIFEICSIKEDDPVSIWNSKIEKLKKEGRSLLIINLRA
;
A
#
# COMPACT_ATOMS: atom_id res chain seq x y z
N MET A 1 -20.78 1.31 3.19
CA MET A 1 -20.34 0.95 1.80
C MET A 1 -19.28 -0.15 1.85
N LEU A 2 -19.10 -0.97 0.77
CA LEU A 2 -18.10 -2.06 0.79
C LEU A 2 -16.67 -1.55 0.96
N GLN A 3 -16.33 -0.42 0.36
CA GLN A 3 -15.01 0.21 0.58
C GLN A 3 -14.75 0.59 2.05
N GLU A 4 -15.76 0.98 2.81
CA GLU A 4 -15.60 1.20 4.27
C GLU A 4 -15.32 -0.09 5.02
N LYS A 5 -16.05 -1.18 4.71
CA LYS A 5 -15.76 -2.49 5.28
C LYS A 5 -14.33 -2.93 4.97
N TYR A 6 -13.86 -2.70 3.73
CA TYR A 6 -12.49 -3.01 3.34
C TYR A 6 -11.46 -2.18 4.11
N ALA A 7 -11.67 -0.88 4.23
CA ALA A 7 -10.81 0.00 5.01
C ALA A 7 -10.76 -0.41 6.50
N ARG A 8 -11.90 -0.82 7.09
CA ARG A 8 -11.93 -1.35 8.46
C ARG A 8 -11.14 -2.65 8.59
N VAL A 9 -11.26 -3.57 7.67
CA VAL A 9 -10.43 -4.79 7.65
C VAL A 9 -8.94 -4.46 7.61
N ILE A 10 -8.53 -3.51 6.76
CA ILE A 10 -7.14 -3.07 6.66
C ILE A 10 -6.66 -2.50 8.01
N LEU A 11 -7.40 -1.57 8.59
CA LEU A 11 -6.98 -0.86 9.80
C LEU A 11 -7.12 -1.70 11.08
N GLU A 12 -8.25 -2.39 11.25
CA GLU A 12 -8.60 -3.07 12.50
C GLU A 12 -8.09 -4.52 12.56
N SER A 13 -7.94 -5.20 11.41
CA SER A 13 -7.49 -6.60 11.38
C SER A 13 -6.05 -6.75 10.89
N CYS A 14 -5.71 -6.15 9.73
CA CYS A 14 -4.39 -6.35 9.12
C CYS A 14 -3.31 -5.52 9.83
N LEU A 15 -3.53 -4.23 10.02
CA LEU A 15 -2.60 -3.34 10.72
C LEU A 15 -2.78 -3.36 12.24
N LYS A 16 -4.00 -3.60 12.71
CA LYS A 16 -4.37 -3.49 14.14
C LYS A 16 -3.95 -2.15 14.73
N VAL A 17 -4.31 -1.08 14.02
CA VAL A 17 -3.91 0.28 14.39
C VAL A 17 -4.38 0.60 15.81
N GLU A 18 -3.47 1.10 16.64
CA GLU A 18 -3.74 1.49 18.02
C GLU A 18 -4.05 2.99 18.13
N LYS A 19 -4.76 3.35 19.19
CA LYS A 19 -5.00 4.75 19.51
C LYS A 19 -3.68 5.50 19.70
N ASP A 20 -3.60 6.70 19.12
CA ASP A 20 -2.43 7.59 19.12
C ASP A 20 -1.20 7.02 18.36
N GLN A 21 -1.28 5.81 17.76
CA GLN A 21 -0.23 5.28 16.91
C GLN A 21 -0.15 6.08 15.60
N PRO A 22 1.03 6.52 15.15
CA PRO A 22 1.18 7.15 13.84
C PRO A 22 0.83 6.20 12.69
N LEU A 23 0.25 6.74 11.62
CA LEU A 23 -0.10 5.99 10.42
C LEU A 23 0.60 6.60 9.20
N PHE A 24 1.36 5.79 8.48
CA PHE A 24 2.00 6.17 7.23
C PHE A 24 1.24 5.53 6.07
N ILE A 25 0.74 6.34 5.13
CA ILE A 25 -0.03 5.87 3.98
C ILE A 25 0.71 6.23 2.70
N SER A 26 1.21 5.21 1.97
CA SER A 26 1.79 5.37 0.63
C SER A 26 0.74 5.01 -0.42
N TYR A 27 0.49 5.90 -1.38
CA TYR A 27 -0.58 5.73 -2.35
C TYR A 27 -0.38 6.56 -3.62
N ASP A 28 -1.06 6.17 -4.70
CA ASP A 28 -1.18 6.97 -5.91
C ASP A 28 -2.28 8.02 -5.79
N VAL A 29 -2.01 9.23 -6.22
CA VAL A 29 -2.95 10.38 -6.12
C VAL A 29 -4.32 10.10 -6.71
N GLU A 30 -4.42 9.24 -7.72
CA GLU A 30 -5.69 8.80 -8.28
C GLU A 30 -6.57 8.02 -7.30
N ARG A 31 -6.01 7.49 -6.22
CA ARG A 31 -6.71 6.70 -5.17
C ARG A 31 -7.13 7.53 -3.98
N ARG A 32 -7.02 8.86 -4.07
CA ARG A 32 -7.34 9.81 -3.01
C ARG A 32 -8.72 9.57 -2.37
N ASP A 33 -9.72 9.20 -3.15
CA ASP A 33 -11.08 8.98 -2.62
C ASP A 33 -11.13 7.81 -1.63
N PHE A 34 -10.40 6.72 -1.90
CA PHE A 34 -10.28 5.62 -0.94
C PHE A 34 -9.45 6.01 0.29
N VAL A 35 -8.38 6.82 0.10
CA VAL A 35 -7.58 7.36 1.20
C VAL A 35 -8.42 8.25 2.12
N HIS A 36 -9.39 9.02 1.61
CA HIS A 36 -10.35 9.76 2.44
C HIS A 36 -11.16 8.84 3.35
N ILE A 37 -11.63 7.69 2.84
CA ILE A 37 -12.35 6.70 3.65
C ILE A 37 -11.44 6.14 4.75
N ILE A 38 -10.21 5.74 4.40
CA ILE A 38 -9.20 5.25 5.37
C ILE A 38 -8.91 6.29 6.43
N THR A 39 -8.68 7.56 6.03
CA THR A 39 -8.39 8.66 6.95
C THR A 39 -9.50 8.86 7.97
N ARG A 40 -10.76 8.89 7.51
CA ARG A 40 -11.91 9.06 8.41
C ARG A 40 -11.99 7.94 9.45
N ILE A 41 -11.81 6.69 9.01
CA ILE A 41 -11.84 5.54 9.91
C ILE A 41 -10.63 5.55 10.86
N ALA A 42 -9.43 5.90 10.39
CA ALA A 42 -8.26 6.03 11.25
C ALA A 42 -8.45 7.07 12.35
N LEU A 43 -9.07 8.22 12.04
CA LEU A 43 -9.43 9.23 13.02
C LEU A 43 -10.49 8.73 14.04
N GLU A 44 -11.49 7.94 13.58
CA GLU A 44 -12.46 7.26 14.46
C GLU A 44 -11.76 6.31 15.45
N LEU A 45 -10.70 5.62 15.00
CA LEU A 45 -9.87 4.74 15.83
C LEU A 45 -8.89 5.49 16.75
N GLY A 46 -8.82 6.82 16.66
CA GLY A 46 -8.01 7.66 17.53
C GLY A 46 -6.59 7.93 17.04
N VAL A 47 -6.29 7.65 15.77
CA VAL A 47 -5.04 8.07 15.12
C VAL A 47 -5.05 9.59 14.96
N LYS A 48 -3.92 10.26 15.29
CA LYS A 48 -3.79 11.72 15.19
C LYS A 48 -2.62 12.20 14.34
N ASP A 49 -1.60 11.34 14.13
CA ASP A 49 -0.43 11.61 13.29
C ASP A 49 -0.54 10.74 12.04
N ILE A 50 -0.98 11.33 10.92
CA ILE A 50 -1.12 10.62 9.65
C ILE A 50 -0.22 11.27 8.61
N HIS A 51 0.72 10.51 8.08
CA HIS A 51 1.56 10.92 6.97
C HIS A 51 1.05 10.36 5.65
N TYR A 52 1.03 11.21 4.63
CA TYR A 52 0.60 10.87 3.28
C TYR A 52 1.80 10.92 2.32
N ASP A 53 2.30 9.75 1.92
CA ASP A 53 3.32 9.59 0.87
C ASP A 53 2.61 9.40 -0.48
N ALA A 54 2.14 10.52 -1.04
CA ALA A 54 1.40 10.55 -2.29
C ALA A 54 2.35 10.55 -3.48
N SER A 55 2.10 9.72 -4.47
CA SER A 55 2.84 9.71 -5.73
C SER A 55 1.90 9.78 -6.92
N ASP A 56 2.35 10.41 -8.00
CA ASP A 56 1.69 10.36 -9.29
C ASP A 56 2.55 9.51 -10.23
N PRO A 57 2.06 8.33 -10.66
CA PRO A 57 2.85 7.42 -11.48
C PRO A 57 3.15 7.98 -12.87
N TYR A 58 2.30 8.84 -13.42
CA TYR A 58 2.53 9.47 -14.72
C TYR A 58 3.59 10.57 -14.65
N LEU A 59 3.50 11.46 -13.65
CA LEU A 59 4.56 12.46 -13.43
C LEU A 59 5.89 11.79 -13.09
N LYS A 60 5.87 10.71 -12.32
CA LYS A 60 7.06 9.91 -12.05
C LYS A 60 7.66 9.31 -13.33
N HIS A 61 6.82 8.82 -14.24
CA HIS A 61 7.27 8.29 -15.53
C HIS A 61 7.97 9.37 -16.37
N GLU A 62 7.41 10.59 -16.45
CA GLU A 62 8.06 11.71 -17.15
C GLU A 62 9.44 12.03 -16.56
N LEU A 63 9.54 12.13 -15.22
CA LEU A 63 10.81 12.35 -14.55
C LEU A 63 11.83 11.24 -14.83
N LEU A 64 11.37 9.98 -14.85
CA LEU A 64 12.22 8.83 -15.16
C LEU A 64 12.72 8.83 -16.61
N LYS A 65 12.00 9.42 -17.53
CA LYS A 65 12.46 9.58 -18.93
C LYS A 65 13.50 10.64 -19.09
N GLU A 66 13.28 11.79 -18.48
CA GLU A 66 14.07 13.01 -18.75
C GLU A 66 15.30 13.15 -17.86
N LEU A 67 15.25 12.76 -16.59
CA LEU A 67 16.32 13.00 -15.63
C LEU A 67 17.30 11.82 -15.54
N ASP A 68 18.55 12.12 -15.21
CA ASP A 68 19.52 11.07 -14.89
C ASP A 68 19.30 10.48 -13.47
N VAL A 69 20.03 9.41 -13.16
CA VAL A 69 19.89 8.70 -11.88
C VAL A 69 20.27 9.58 -10.69
N GLU A 70 21.31 10.41 -10.81
CA GLU A 70 21.78 11.25 -9.70
C GLU A 70 20.81 12.40 -9.41
N GLU A 71 20.16 12.94 -10.42
CA GLU A 71 19.10 13.93 -10.26
C GLU A 71 17.88 13.29 -9.58
N LEU A 72 17.46 12.12 -10.02
CA LEU A 72 16.34 11.38 -9.45
C LEU A 72 16.58 10.99 -7.97
N LYS A 73 17.80 10.60 -7.62
CA LYS A 73 18.18 10.33 -6.22
C LYS A 73 17.99 11.55 -5.32
N LYS A 74 18.41 12.74 -5.78
CA LYS A 74 18.23 14.00 -5.03
C LYS A 74 16.75 14.32 -4.81
N LEU A 75 15.92 14.17 -5.84
CA LEU A 75 14.48 14.45 -5.75
C LEU A 75 13.75 13.50 -4.82
N THR A 76 14.15 12.22 -4.78
CA THR A 76 13.43 11.20 -4.02
C THR A 76 13.94 10.99 -2.60
N PHE A 77 15.05 11.65 -2.22
CA PHE A 77 15.69 11.45 -0.91
C PHE A 77 14.73 11.66 0.26
N TRP A 78 14.06 12.80 0.32
CA TRP A 78 13.17 13.15 1.44
C TRP A 78 11.98 12.20 1.57
N ASN A 79 11.40 11.79 0.45
CA ASN A 79 10.31 10.83 0.47
C ASN A 79 10.75 9.49 1.09
N LYS A 80 11.97 9.04 0.77
CA LYS A 80 12.51 7.78 1.31
C LYS A 80 12.91 7.90 2.78
N GLU A 81 13.48 9.04 3.19
CA GLU A 81 13.87 9.28 4.59
C GLU A 81 12.65 9.36 5.52
N MET A 82 11.51 9.84 5.04
CA MET A 82 10.27 9.87 5.82
C MET A 82 9.81 8.48 6.28
N TRP A 83 10.12 7.42 5.52
CA TRP A 83 9.87 6.04 5.95
C TRP A 83 10.66 5.69 7.22
N ASN A 84 11.94 6.10 7.29
CA ASN A 84 12.77 5.88 8.49
C ASN A 84 12.26 6.70 9.67
N VAL A 85 11.86 7.96 9.44
CA VAL A 85 11.31 8.83 10.50
C VAL A 85 10.08 8.20 11.13
N TYR A 86 9.14 7.70 10.32
CA TYR A 86 7.94 7.06 10.82
C TYR A 86 8.18 5.66 11.37
N ALA A 87 9.17 4.93 10.85
CA ALA A 87 9.59 3.66 11.46
C ALA A 87 10.09 3.87 12.90
N LYS A 88 10.88 4.93 13.16
CA LYS A 88 11.36 5.28 14.51
C LYS A 88 10.23 5.71 15.47
N LYS A 89 9.08 6.12 14.94
CA LYS A 89 7.88 6.45 15.73
C LYS A 89 6.95 5.25 15.96
N ASP A 90 7.34 4.05 15.56
CA ASP A 90 6.51 2.83 15.61
C ASP A 90 5.19 2.96 14.83
N ALA A 91 5.22 3.68 13.71
CA ALA A 91 4.05 3.88 12.88
C ALA A 91 3.54 2.56 12.28
N ALA A 92 2.24 2.48 12.05
CA ALA A 92 1.66 1.49 11.16
C ALA A 92 1.83 1.96 9.70
N PHE A 93 2.23 1.04 8.81
CA PHE A 93 2.50 1.36 7.40
C PHE A 93 1.47 0.72 6.48
N LEU A 94 0.72 1.55 5.78
CA LEU A 94 -0.21 1.13 4.73
C LEU A 94 0.34 1.50 3.36
N MET A 95 0.53 0.51 2.52
CA MET A 95 0.89 0.70 1.11
C MET A 95 -0.31 0.31 0.24
N LEU A 96 -0.87 1.28 -0.47
CA LEU A 96 -1.94 1.02 -1.42
C LEU A 96 -1.32 0.66 -2.78
N SER A 97 -1.44 -0.60 -3.18
CA SER A 97 -0.95 -1.09 -4.46
C SER A 97 -1.99 -0.80 -5.54
N SER A 98 -1.62 0.08 -6.46
CA SER A 98 -2.42 0.52 -7.60
C SER A 98 -1.66 0.20 -8.88
N GLU A 99 -1.84 -1.02 -9.39
CA GLU A 99 -1.07 -1.47 -10.55
C GLU A 99 -1.44 -0.68 -11.82
N ASN A 100 -0.42 -0.28 -12.58
CA ASN A 100 -0.57 0.33 -13.90
C ASN A 100 0.32 -0.42 -14.90
N PRO A 101 -0.14 -1.59 -15.37
CA PRO A 101 0.65 -2.47 -16.24
C PRO A 101 1.12 -1.73 -17.50
N GLY A 102 2.41 -1.88 -17.80
CA GLY A 102 3.02 -1.31 -19.01
C GLY A 102 3.48 0.15 -18.89
N LEU A 103 3.06 0.91 -17.86
CA LEU A 103 3.44 2.34 -17.75
C LEU A 103 4.95 2.57 -17.74
N MET A 104 5.71 1.66 -17.13
CA MET A 104 7.17 1.78 -17.00
C MET A 104 7.93 0.91 -18.03
N ALA A 105 7.26 0.36 -19.05
CA ALA A 105 7.86 -0.59 -19.98
C ALA A 105 8.94 0.04 -20.90
N ASP A 106 8.89 1.33 -21.12
CA ASP A 106 9.83 2.11 -21.92
C ASP A 106 10.98 2.75 -21.09
N ILE A 107 11.00 2.53 -19.78
CA ILE A 107 12.08 3.03 -18.91
C ILE A 107 13.23 2.01 -18.87
N ASP A 108 14.46 2.53 -18.95
CA ASP A 108 15.68 1.73 -18.87
C ASP A 108 15.70 0.85 -17.60
N PRO A 109 15.78 -0.49 -17.74
CA PRO A 109 15.82 -1.41 -16.61
C PRO A 109 17.02 -1.19 -15.68
N ASP A 110 18.17 -0.73 -16.19
CA ASP A 110 19.36 -0.47 -15.38
C ASP A 110 19.15 0.77 -14.49
N LYS A 111 18.55 1.82 -15.06
CA LYS A 111 18.10 2.99 -14.30
C LYS A 111 17.15 2.60 -13.16
N MET A 112 16.14 1.77 -13.45
CA MET A 112 15.18 1.30 -12.45
C MET A 112 15.83 0.48 -11.34
N ARG A 113 16.80 -0.39 -11.70
CA ARG A 113 17.55 -1.21 -10.75
C ARG A 113 18.38 -0.34 -9.80
N GLU A 114 19.06 0.66 -10.32
CA GLU A 114 19.89 1.57 -9.53
C GLU A 114 19.05 2.40 -8.56
N LEU A 115 17.92 2.93 -9.01
CA LEU A 115 16.99 3.66 -8.15
C LEU A 115 16.36 2.79 -7.09
N THR A 116 16.07 1.52 -7.39
CA THR A 116 15.58 0.54 -6.42
C THR A 116 16.63 0.28 -5.34
N LYS A 117 17.89 0.07 -5.74
CA LYS A 117 19.01 -0.09 -4.80
C LYS A 117 19.15 1.12 -3.89
N TYR A 118 19.14 2.33 -4.46
CA TYR A 118 19.19 3.57 -3.71
C TYR A 118 18.01 3.70 -2.71
N ALA A 119 16.81 3.33 -3.13
CA ALA A 119 15.64 3.36 -2.26
C ALA A 119 15.81 2.44 -1.04
N LEU A 120 16.33 1.23 -1.24
CA LEU A 120 16.62 0.28 -0.15
C LEU A 120 17.70 0.81 0.80
N GLU A 121 18.77 1.40 0.26
CA GLU A 121 19.84 1.99 1.07
C GLU A 121 19.34 3.19 1.89
N THR A 122 18.47 4.01 1.32
CA THR A 122 17.96 5.22 1.99
C THR A 122 16.97 4.88 3.10
N ARG A 123 16.07 3.90 2.89
CA ARG A 123 15.04 3.52 3.88
C ARG A 123 15.41 2.29 4.72
N LYS A 124 16.68 2.03 4.91
CA LYS A 124 17.22 0.83 5.58
C LYS A 124 16.68 0.60 6.99
N GLU A 125 16.37 1.64 7.74
CA GLU A 125 15.79 1.54 9.09
C GLU A 125 14.38 0.92 9.03
N PHE A 126 13.53 1.44 8.13
CA PHE A 126 12.21 0.88 7.88
C PHE A 126 12.31 -0.58 7.43
N ASP A 127 13.13 -0.86 6.40
CA ASP A 127 13.25 -2.22 5.84
C ASP A 127 13.78 -3.22 6.88
N ALA A 128 14.79 -2.84 7.69
CA ALA A 128 15.34 -3.70 8.73
C ALA A 128 14.31 -4.06 9.82
N ARG A 129 13.48 -3.10 10.24
CA ARG A 129 12.45 -3.32 11.25
C ARG A 129 11.24 -4.09 10.69
N ARG A 130 10.86 -3.81 9.44
CA ARG A 130 9.82 -4.56 8.74
C ARG A 130 10.19 -6.04 8.61
N ASP A 131 11.42 -6.34 8.19
CA ASP A 131 11.89 -7.71 7.96
C ASP A 131 11.97 -8.52 9.26
N LYS A 132 12.17 -7.86 10.39
CA LYS A 132 12.10 -8.46 11.74
C LYS A 132 10.67 -8.53 12.28
N SER A 133 9.67 -8.11 11.53
CA SER A 133 8.27 -8.02 11.99
C SER A 133 8.07 -7.14 13.22
N GLU A 134 8.91 -6.10 13.39
CA GLU A 134 8.81 -5.12 14.47
C GLU A 134 7.82 -3.99 14.17
N LEU A 135 7.39 -3.85 12.92
CA LEU A 135 6.43 -2.83 12.47
C LEU A 135 5.14 -3.48 11.99
N ALA A 136 4.02 -2.83 12.28
CA ALA A 136 2.75 -3.15 11.62
C ALA A 136 2.79 -2.62 10.19
N TRP A 137 2.60 -3.50 9.21
CA TRP A 137 2.57 -3.10 7.81
C TRP A 137 1.62 -3.96 6.99
N CYS A 138 1.00 -3.34 5.98
CA CYS A 138 0.04 -3.98 5.10
C CYS A 138 0.15 -3.42 3.69
N ILE A 139 0.07 -4.29 2.69
CA ILE A 139 -0.15 -3.90 1.29
C ILE A 139 -1.60 -4.24 0.96
N ALA A 140 -2.36 -3.26 0.50
CA ALA A 140 -3.75 -3.43 0.13
C ALA A 140 -3.96 -3.05 -1.35
N ALA A 141 -4.64 -3.91 -2.09
CA ALA A 141 -4.94 -3.68 -3.50
C ALA A 141 -6.02 -2.62 -3.67
N VAL A 142 -5.78 -1.66 -4.58
CA VAL A 142 -6.77 -0.66 -4.97
C VAL A 142 -6.84 -0.63 -6.50
N PRO A 143 -8.02 -0.86 -7.10
CA PRO A 143 -8.18 -0.92 -8.54
C PRO A 143 -7.71 0.33 -9.28
N THR A 144 -7.19 0.11 -10.49
CA THR A 144 -7.02 1.14 -11.50
C THR A 144 -7.72 0.72 -12.79
N LYS A 145 -8.05 1.70 -13.65
CA LYS A 145 -8.58 1.41 -14.98
C LYS A 145 -7.62 0.58 -15.82
N ALA A 146 -6.31 0.88 -15.72
CA ALA A 146 -5.28 0.17 -16.46
C ALA A 146 -5.20 -1.30 -16.01
N TRP A 147 -5.23 -1.56 -14.71
CA TRP A 147 -5.24 -2.91 -14.17
C TRP A 147 -6.52 -3.67 -14.53
N ALA A 148 -7.69 -3.04 -14.41
CA ALA A 148 -8.95 -3.64 -14.83
C ALA A 148 -8.97 -3.99 -16.32
N LYS A 149 -8.40 -3.11 -17.18
CA LYS A 149 -8.26 -3.36 -18.62
C LYS A 149 -7.36 -4.56 -18.92
N GLU A 150 -6.25 -4.69 -18.22
CA GLU A 150 -5.33 -5.82 -18.40
C GLU A 150 -6.01 -7.15 -18.04
N LEU A 151 -6.76 -7.19 -16.95
CA LEU A 151 -7.39 -8.41 -16.46
C LEU A 151 -8.66 -8.79 -17.24
N PHE A 152 -9.50 -7.81 -17.57
CA PHE A 152 -10.84 -8.06 -18.14
C PHE A 152 -10.96 -7.68 -19.62
N LYS A 153 -9.92 -7.13 -20.24
CA LYS A 153 -9.87 -6.73 -21.65
C LYS A 153 -11.01 -5.79 -22.03
N GLU A 154 -11.97 -6.24 -22.85
CA GLU A 154 -13.06 -5.41 -23.37
C GLU A 154 -14.09 -5.01 -22.30
N ASP A 155 -14.30 -5.81 -21.28
CA ASP A 155 -15.24 -5.56 -20.17
C ASP A 155 -14.52 -5.00 -18.94
N SER A 156 -13.71 -3.98 -19.14
CA SER A 156 -12.81 -3.41 -18.14
C SER A 156 -13.46 -2.26 -17.36
N SER A 157 -13.97 -2.53 -16.15
CA SER A 157 -14.35 -1.48 -15.21
C SER A 157 -13.61 -1.62 -13.88
N GLU A 158 -13.27 -0.49 -13.26
CA GLU A 158 -12.73 -0.50 -11.89
C GLU A 158 -13.71 -1.15 -10.91
N ASP A 159 -15.01 -0.95 -11.10
CA ASP A 159 -16.05 -1.55 -10.24
C ASP A 159 -16.01 -3.06 -10.26
N LYS A 160 -15.78 -3.67 -11.44
CA LYS A 160 -15.64 -5.12 -11.58
C LYS A 160 -14.40 -5.64 -10.82
N LEU A 161 -13.30 -4.89 -10.84
CA LEU A 161 -12.11 -5.24 -10.09
C LEU A 161 -12.30 -5.02 -8.59
N TRP A 162 -12.97 -3.94 -8.18
CA TRP A 162 -13.41 -3.78 -6.79
C TRP A 162 -14.24 -4.95 -6.31
N ASP A 163 -15.21 -5.38 -7.12
CA ASP A 163 -16.08 -6.50 -6.79
C ASP A 163 -15.30 -7.80 -6.55
N LYS A 164 -14.27 -8.05 -7.36
CA LYS A 164 -13.37 -9.19 -7.19
C LYS A 164 -12.51 -9.09 -5.93
N ILE A 165 -11.97 -7.92 -5.62
CA ILE A 165 -11.21 -7.69 -4.37
C ILE A 165 -12.11 -7.93 -3.16
N PHE A 166 -13.35 -7.40 -3.17
CA PHE A 166 -14.28 -7.59 -2.08
C PHE A 166 -14.70 -9.06 -1.89
N GLU A 167 -14.83 -9.81 -2.98
CA GLU A 167 -15.09 -11.24 -2.95
C GLU A 167 -13.91 -12.01 -2.31
N ILE A 168 -12.69 -11.82 -2.83
CA ILE A 168 -11.47 -12.49 -2.36
C ILE A 168 -11.19 -12.16 -0.88
N CYS A 169 -11.38 -10.88 -0.52
CA CYS A 169 -11.16 -10.41 0.85
C CYS A 169 -12.34 -10.67 1.80
N SER A 170 -13.39 -11.38 1.37
CA SER A 170 -14.60 -11.66 2.18
C SER A 170 -15.27 -10.37 2.71
N ILE A 171 -15.20 -9.27 1.96
CA ILE A 171 -15.74 -7.97 2.37
C ILE A 171 -17.26 -7.91 2.24
N LYS A 172 -17.84 -8.76 1.39
CA LYS A 172 -19.29 -8.86 1.16
C LYS A 172 -20.04 -9.49 2.33
N GLU A 173 -19.33 -10.15 3.24
CA GLU A 173 -19.89 -10.76 4.44
C GLU A 173 -20.39 -9.70 5.44
N ASP A 174 -21.22 -10.13 6.40
CA ASP A 174 -21.82 -9.21 7.38
C ASP A 174 -20.75 -8.56 8.27
N ASP A 175 -19.84 -9.37 8.82
CA ASP A 175 -18.73 -8.91 9.68
C ASP A 175 -17.37 -9.39 9.14
N PRO A 176 -16.81 -8.71 8.14
CA PRO A 176 -15.54 -9.09 7.56
C PRO A 176 -14.35 -8.90 8.53
N VAL A 177 -14.44 -7.98 9.50
CA VAL A 177 -13.39 -7.75 10.50
C VAL A 177 -13.23 -8.98 11.39
N SER A 178 -14.33 -9.52 11.93
CA SER A 178 -14.30 -10.75 12.74
C SER A 178 -13.80 -11.96 11.95
N ILE A 179 -14.17 -12.06 10.67
CA ILE A 179 -13.70 -13.14 9.78
C ILE A 179 -12.18 -13.06 9.62
N TRP A 180 -11.64 -11.87 9.35
CA TRP A 180 -10.20 -11.67 9.20
C TRP A 180 -9.44 -11.91 10.51
N ASN A 181 -9.94 -11.43 11.63
CA ASN A 181 -9.34 -11.69 12.94
C ASN A 181 -9.28 -13.21 13.23
N SER A 182 -10.35 -13.95 12.93
CA SER A 182 -10.38 -15.40 13.08
C SER A 182 -9.38 -16.12 12.16
N LYS A 183 -9.24 -15.67 10.90
CA LYS A 183 -8.24 -16.20 9.95
C LYS A 183 -6.82 -15.96 10.46
N ILE A 184 -6.51 -14.74 10.95
CA ILE A 184 -5.21 -14.37 11.49
C ILE A 184 -4.85 -15.23 12.70
N GLU A 185 -5.77 -15.41 13.65
CA GLU A 185 -5.53 -16.24 14.83
C GLU A 185 -5.33 -17.72 14.48
N LYS A 186 -6.03 -18.23 13.47
CA LYS A 186 -5.80 -19.58 12.96
C LYS A 186 -4.40 -19.72 12.37
N LEU A 187 -3.97 -18.77 11.53
CA LEU A 187 -2.63 -18.77 10.92
C LEU A 187 -1.52 -18.69 11.98
N LYS A 188 -1.69 -17.88 13.03
CA LYS A 188 -0.75 -17.82 14.15
C LYS A 188 -0.62 -19.15 14.87
N LYS A 189 -1.76 -19.82 15.15
CA LYS A 189 -1.77 -21.15 15.81
C LYS A 189 -1.11 -22.23 14.96
N GLU A 190 -1.22 -22.13 13.64
CA GLU A 190 -0.61 -23.07 12.70
C GLU A 190 0.88 -22.79 12.46
N GLY A 191 1.48 -21.77 13.10
CA GLY A 191 2.89 -21.38 12.94
C GLY A 191 3.24 -20.84 11.56
N ARG A 192 2.25 -20.44 10.78
CA ARG A 192 2.45 -19.86 9.45
C ARG A 192 2.63 -18.34 9.59
N SER A 193 3.76 -17.83 9.09
CA SER A 193 3.91 -16.40 8.88
C SER A 193 2.78 -15.88 8.01
N LEU A 194 2.21 -14.70 8.35
CA LEU A 194 1.14 -14.09 7.59
C LEU A 194 1.60 -13.90 6.14
N LEU A 195 1.07 -14.70 5.25
CA LEU A 195 1.34 -14.55 3.82
C LEU A 195 0.55 -13.32 3.36
N ILE A 196 1.27 -12.26 3.04
CA ILE A 196 0.71 -11.09 2.36
C ILE A 196 0.04 -11.61 1.10
N ILE A 197 -1.22 -11.25 0.91
CA ILE A 197 -1.91 -11.50 -0.35
C ILE A 197 -1.28 -10.59 -1.41
N ASN A 198 -0.20 -11.08 -1.98
CA ASN A 198 0.42 -10.47 -3.14
C ASN A 198 -0.38 -10.96 -4.35
N LEU A 199 -1.36 -10.18 -4.79
CA LEU A 199 -2.07 -10.41 -6.04
C LEU A 199 -1.17 -10.07 -7.23
N ARG A 200 -0.05 -10.77 -7.34
CA ARG A 200 0.71 -10.86 -8.59
C ARG A 200 0.11 -12.00 -9.39
N ALA A 201 -0.74 -11.65 -10.34
CA ALA A 201 -1.10 -12.53 -11.44
C ALA A 201 0.02 -12.51 -12.49
#